data_fbe6415167eddea7140716ed9168b4ef
#
_entry.id   fbe6415167eddea7140716ed9168b4ef
#
_cell.length_a   1.000
_cell.length_b   1.000
_cell.length_c   1.000
_cell.angle_alpha   90.00
_cell.angle_beta   90.00
_cell.angle_gamma   90.00
#
_symmetry.space_group_name_H-M   'P 1'
#
loop_
_entity.id
_entity.type
_entity.pdbx_description
1 polymer ?
#
loop_
_entity_poly.entity_id
_entity_poly.type
_entity_poly.pdbx_seq_one_letter_code
_entity_poly.pdbx_strand_id
1 'polypeptide(L)'
;MKKKMQLAIMFFVLMGSIVMSSFPLAPAAEAKGTVVQIALHGSAQFPNAKGTAKYKVDGTEREFQVEVENIKKLAGRRLYVFVDGTKVGSFVVTSLGTGRMNRNTTRGQAVPFIISGSLVTVKTGGGALVVSGQF
;
A
#
# COMPACT_ATOMS: atom_id res chain seq x y z
N MET A 1 4.11 -38.09 14.36
CA MET A 1 4.20 -37.71 13.94
C MET A 1 4.59 -37.05 13.64
N LYS A 2 4.76 -37.05 13.65
CA LYS A 2 5.13 -36.46 13.23
C LYS A 2 5.73 -35.89 12.61
N LYS A 3 5.90 -36.00 12.59
CA LYS A 3 6.43 -35.47 11.97
C LYS A 3 6.76 -34.89 11.22
N LYS A 4 6.67 -34.95 11.25
CA LYS A 4 6.86 -34.33 10.44
C LYS A 4 7.19 -33.39 10.08
N MET A 5 7.09 -33.43 10.39
CA MET A 5 7.29 -32.56 10.00
C MET A 5 8.04 -31.91 9.80
N GLN A 6 8.33 -32.00 9.96
CA GLN A 6 8.95 -31.40 9.64
C GLN A 6 9.48 -30.88 8.96
N LEU A 7 9.34 -31.48 9.03
CA LEU A 7 9.79 -30.94 8.26
C LEU A 7 9.97 -30.11 7.71
N ALA A 8 9.63 -30.25 7.94
CA ALA A 8 9.70 -29.44 7.27
C ALA A 8 10.18 -28.47 7.22
N ILE A 9 10.28 -28.69 7.65
CA ILE A 9 10.67 -27.73 7.47
C ILE A 9 11.42 -27.21 7.02
N MET A 10 11.59 -27.71 7.04
CA MET A 10 12.12 -27.23 6.50
C MET A 10 12.41 -26.66 5.77
N PHE A 11 12.21 -27.01 5.60
CA PHE A 11 12.39 -26.42 4.66
C PHE A 11 12.65 -25.46 4.42
N PHE A 12 12.47 -25.63 4.63
CA PHE A 12 12.67 -24.65 4.15
C PHE A 12 13.39 -23.98 4.18
N VAL A 13 13.43 -24.60 4.84
CA VAL A 13 14.06 -23.94 4.64
C VAL A 13 14.67 -23.62 4.19
N LEU A 14 14.64 -24.26 4.29
CA LEU A 14 15.12 -23.91 3.64
C LEU A 14 15.37 -23.30 3.11
N MET A 15 15.26 -23.52 3.17
CA MET A 15 15.43 -22.91 2.48
C MET A 15 15.85 -22.10 2.29
N GLY A 16 15.92 -22.31 2.70
CA GLY A 16 16.40 -21.55 2.38
C GLY A 16 17.20 -21.12 2.24
N SER A 17 17.41 -21.43 2.40
CA SER A 17 18.15 -20.97 2.09
C SER A 17 18.77 -20.60 1.53
N ILE A 18 18.95 -20.92 1.56
CA ILE A 18 19.44 -20.49 0.84
C ILE A 18 19.97 -19.88 0.36
N VAL A 19 20.08 -20.07 0.44
CA VAL A 19 20.54 -19.49 -0.21
C VAL A 19 21.07 -18.78 -0.58
N MET A 20 21.35 -18.85 -0.59
CA MET A 20 21.82 -18.19 -1.09
C MET A 20 22.42 -17.59 -1.49
N SER A 21 22.61 -17.72 -1.42
CA SER A 21 23.16 -17.14 -1.94
C SER A 21 23.73 -16.52 -2.54
N SER A 22 24.01 -16.61 -2.56
CA SER A 22 24.44 -16.00 -3.19
C SER A 22 24.79 -15.49 -3.87
N PHE A 23 24.96 -15.39 -4.01
CA PHE A 23 25.17 -14.83 -4.85
C PHE A 23 25.53 -13.91 -5.37
N PRO A 24 25.83 -14.05 -5.39
CA PRO A 24 26.28 -12.88 -5.80
C PRO A 24 25.83 -12.19 -6.88
N LEU A 25 25.73 -11.87 -7.25
CA LEU A 25 25.30 -11.20 -8.13
C LEU A 25 24.30 -10.62 -8.17
N ALA A 26 24.04 -11.06 -7.81
CA ALA A 26 22.86 -10.58 -7.71
C ALA A 26 22.68 -9.21 -7.57
N PRO A 27 23.46 -8.63 -7.47
CA PRO A 27 23.36 -7.28 -7.28
C PRO A 27 22.47 -6.60 -8.19
N ALA A 28 22.49 -7.00 -9.32
CA ALA A 28 21.69 -6.31 -10.24
C ALA A 28 20.26 -6.39 -9.90
N ALA A 29 19.91 -7.48 -9.32
CA ALA A 29 18.52 -7.64 -9.02
C ALA A 29 18.03 -6.56 -8.09
N GLU A 30 18.90 -6.09 -7.29
CA GLU A 30 18.45 -5.15 -6.35
C GLU A 30 18.09 -3.85 -6.96
N ALA A 31 18.47 -3.61 -8.16
CA ALA A 31 18.07 -2.40 -8.81
C ALA A 31 16.58 -2.31 -9.04
N LYS A 32 15.86 -3.39 -8.83
CA LYS A 32 14.42 -3.37 -9.04
C LYS A 32 13.68 -2.50 -8.06
N GLY A 33 14.27 -2.15 -6.95
CA GLY A 33 13.59 -1.32 -5.99
C GLY A 33 12.72 -2.10 -5.05
N THR A 34 11.98 -1.37 -4.24
CA THR A 34 11.19 -1.90 -3.14
C THR A 34 9.73 -1.52 -3.30
N VAL A 35 8.83 -2.46 -3.03
CA VAL A 35 7.39 -2.21 -3.00
C VAL A 35 6.86 -2.66 -1.65
N VAL A 36 6.12 -1.79 -0.97
CA VAL A 36 5.43 -2.13 0.27
C VAL A 36 3.96 -1.81 0.09
N GLN A 37 3.11 -2.74 0.46
CA GLN A 37 1.66 -2.58 0.33
C GLN A 37 1.00 -2.92 1.65
N ILE A 38 0.02 -2.10 2.04
CA ILE A 38 -0.74 -2.33 3.26
C ILE A 38 -2.23 -2.31 2.96
N ALA A 39 -3.01 -2.93 3.84
CA ALA A 39 -4.45 -2.88 3.76
C ALA A 39 -4.96 -1.62 4.45
N LEU A 40 -6.02 -1.04 3.90
CA LEU A 40 -6.74 0.06 4.53
C LEU A 40 -8.09 -0.48 4.99
N HIS A 41 -8.48 -0.11 6.20
CA HIS A 41 -9.68 -0.64 6.84
C HIS A 41 -10.72 0.46 7.00
N GLY A 42 -11.99 0.08 6.85
CA GLY A 42 -13.10 1.01 6.98
C GLY A 42 -13.23 1.57 8.39
N SER A 43 -13.68 2.81 8.47
CA SER A 43 -13.98 3.46 9.73
C SER A 43 -15.31 2.97 10.28
N ALA A 44 -15.65 3.37 11.50
CA ALA A 44 -16.95 3.04 12.08
C ALA A 44 -18.10 3.53 11.22
N GLN A 45 -17.93 4.68 10.57
CA GLN A 45 -18.95 5.26 9.72
C GLN A 45 -19.06 4.54 8.37
N PHE A 46 -17.99 3.94 7.90
CA PHE A 46 -17.96 3.20 6.64
C PHE A 46 -17.35 1.81 6.89
N PRO A 47 -18.04 0.96 7.65
CA PRO A 47 -17.42 -0.29 8.12
C PRO A 47 -17.11 -1.29 7.02
N ASN A 48 -17.78 -1.20 5.88
CA ASN A 48 -17.53 -2.13 4.77
C ASN A 48 -16.52 -1.58 3.77
N ALA A 49 -16.07 -0.35 3.95
CA ALA A 49 -15.05 0.23 3.08
C ALA A 49 -13.73 -0.48 3.32
N LYS A 50 -12.97 -0.64 2.25
CA LYS A 50 -11.63 -1.22 2.36
C LYS A 50 -10.78 -0.73 1.21
N GLY A 51 -9.49 -0.92 1.33
CA GLY A 51 -8.60 -0.49 0.28
C GLY A 51 -7.19 -0.96 0.50
N THR A 52 -6.29 -0.44 -0.31
CA THR A 52 -4.86 -0.71 -0.19
C THR A 52 -4.09 0.58 -0.41
N ALA A 53 -2.92 0.66 0.20
CA ALA A 53 -1.95 1.71 -0.09
C ALA A 53 -0.65 1.05 -0.46
N LYS A 54 -0.04 1.50 -1.55
CA LYS A 54 1.20 0.91 -2.05
C LYS A 54 2.23 2.00 -2.24
N TYR A 55 3.44 1.73 -1.79
CA TYR A 55 4.56 2.64 -1.94
C TYR A 55 5.70 1.91 -2.62
N LYS A 56 6.21 2.49 -3.71
CA LYS A 56 7.27 1.89 -4.49
C LYS A 56 8.43 2.88 -4.59
N VAL A 57 9.64 2.39 -4.36
CA VAL A 57 10.86 3.15 -4.56
C VAL A 57 11.76 2.37 -5.50
N ASP A 58 12.19 3.00 -6.58
CA ASP A 58 13.03 2.38 -7.58
C ASP A 58 14.03 3.43 -8.04
N GLY A 59 15.24 3.37 -7.47
CA GLY A 59 16.22 4.42 -7.71
C GLY A 59 15.73 5.75 -7.17
N THR A 60 15.59 6.74 -8.05
CA THR A 60 15.04 8.03 -7.67
C THR A 60 13.54 8.12 -7.88
N GLU A 61 12.95 7.11 -8.50
CA GLU A 61 11.50 7.09 -8.71
C GLU A 61 10.79 6.70 -7.43
N ARG A 62 9.73 7.43 -7.11
CA ARG A 62 8.83 7.06 -6.02
C ARG A 62 7.41 7.10 -6.55
N GLU A 63 6.63 6.12 -6.11
CA GLU A 63 5.22 6.04 -6.50
C GLU A 63 4.39 5.73 -5.27
N PHE A 64 3.29 6.45 -5.10
CA PHE A 64 2.35 6.22 -4.01
C PHE A 64 0.97 6.06 -4.60
N GLN A 65 0.32 4.93 -4.30
CA GLN A 65 -0.97 4.60 -4.86
C GLN A 65 -1.92 4.20 -3.75
N VAL A 66 -3.14 4.72 -3.81
CA VAL A 66 -4.20 4.36 -2.86
C VAL A 66 -5.42 3.94 -3.67
N GLU A 67 -6.00 2.81 -3.33
CA GLU A 67 -7.25 2.33 -3.90
C GLU A 67 -8.23 2.08 -2.78
N VAL A 68 -9.49 2.44 -3.01
CA VAL A 68 -10.56 2.23 -2.03
C VAL A 68 -11.76 1.64 -2.76
N GLU A 69 -12.44 0.70 -2.11
CA GLU A 69 -13.62 0.07 -2.68
C GLU A 69 -14.70 -0.09 -1.64
N ASN A 70 -15.89 -0.48 -2.09
CA ASN A 70 -17.08 -0.66 -1.25
C ASN A 70 -17.54 0.64 -0.61
N ILE A 71 -17.46 1.73 -1.36
CA ILE A 71 -17.89 3.05 -0.91
C ILE A 71 -18.92 3.65 -1.85
N LYS A 72 -19.86 2.81 -2.30
CA LYS A 72 -20.87 3.23 -3.28
C LYS A 72 -21.70 4.40 -2.78
N LYS A 73 -21.87 4.53 -1.48
CA LYS A 73 -22.60 5.66 -0.92
C LYS A 73 -21.93 7.00 -1.20
N LEU A 74 -20.65 6.98 -1.54
CA LEU A 74 -19.89 8.18 -1.82
C LEU A 74 -19.67 8.40 -3.32
N ALA A 75 -20.37 7.65 -4.17
CA ALA A 75 -20.21 7.78 -5.62
C ALA A 75 -20.35 9.21 -6.08
N GLY A 76 -19.46 9.67 -6.93
CA GLY A 76 -19.44 11.02 -7.44
C GLY A 76 -18.76 12.03 -6.54
N ARG A 77 -18.40 11.66 -5.31
CA ARG A 77 -17.78 12.56 -4.36
C ARG A 77 -16.28 12.48 -4.44
N ARG A 78 -15.61 13.58 -4.10
CA ARG A 78 -14.16 13.61 -4.04
C ARG A 78 -13.72 13.27 -2.64
N LEU A 79 -12.77 12.35 -2.55
CA LEU A 79 -12.13 11.98 -1.29
C LEU A 79 -10.69 12.46 -1.31
N TYR A 80 -10.15 12.68 -0.13
CA TYR A 80 -8.82 13.25 0.03
C TYR A 80 -7.94 12.28 0.80
N VAL A 81 -6.70 12.12 0.32
CA VAL A 81 -5.72 11.19 0.90
C VAL A 81 -4.71 11.98 1.69
N PHE A 82 -4.45 11.52 2.91
CA PHE A 82 -3.50 12.15 3.82
C PHE A 82 -2.45 11.14 4.25
N VAL A 83 -1.22 11.60 4.41
CA VAL A 83 -0.15 10.82 5.02
C VAL A 83 0.33 11.61 6.22
N ASP A 84 0.22 11.01 7.42
CA ASP A 84 0.59 11.65 8.68
C ASP A 84 -0.08 13.03 8.82
N GLY A 85 -1.33 13.11 8.38
CA GLY A 85 -2.11 14.35 8.52
C GLY A 85 -1.90 15.37 7.43
N THR A 86 -0.99 15.14 6.49
CA THR A 86 -0.75 16.06 5.38
C THR A 86 -1.46 15.55 4.13
N LYS A 87 -2.25 16.40 3.49
CA LYS A 87 -2.96 16.02 2.27
C LYS A 87 -1.96 15.81 1.13
N VAL A 88 -2.03 14.65 0.49
CA VAL A 88 -1.11 14.32 -0.60
C VAL A 88 -1.80 14.14 -1.94
N GLY A 89 -3.13 14.10 -1.96
CA GLY A 89 -3.87 13.97 -3.21
C GLY A 89 -5.35 13.72 -2.98
N SER A 90 -6.04 13.42 -4.06
CA SER A 90 -7.48 13.19 -3.99
C SER A 90 -7.91 12.34 -5.18
N PHE A 91 -9.14 11.82 -5.13
CA PHE A 91 -9.76 11.12 -6.24
C PHE A 91 -11.28 11.24 -6.13
N VAL A 92 -11.96 10.99 -7.25
CA VAL A 92 -13.43 11.00 -7.27
C VAL A 92 -13.89 9.54 -7.28
N VAL A 93 -14.89 9.25 -6.45
CA VAL A 93 -15.45 7.90 -6.34
C VAL A 93 -16.30 7.61 -7.58
N THR A 94 -16.09 6.45 -8.20
CA THR A 94 -16.84 6.04 -9.37
C THR A 94 -18.24 5.61 -8.99
N SER A 95 -19.10 5.42 -10.01
CA SER A 95 -20.45 4.92 -9.77
C SER A 95 -20.46 3.52 -9.18
N LEU A 96 -19.36 2.78 -9.31
CA LEU A 96 -19.25 1.44 -8.76
C LEU A 96 -18.80 1.44 -7.30
N GLY A 97 -18.51 2.61 -6.74
CA GLY A 97 -18.07 2.70 -5.35
C GLY A 97 -16.59 2.41 -5.16
N THR A 98 -15.79 2.72 -6.16
CA THR A 98 -14.33 2.55 -6.10
C THR A 98 -13.65 3.87 -6.37
N GLY A 99 -12.41 3.99 -5.94
CA GLY A 99 -11.63 5.18 -6.23
C GLY A 99 -10.15 4.87 -6.16
N ARG A 100 -9.35 5.71 -6.82
CA ARG A 100 -7.92 5.44 -6.92
C ARG A 100 -7.17 6.74 -7.09
N MET A 101 -6.08 6.85 -6.35
CA MET A 101 -5.12 7.94 -6.51
C MET A 101 -3.76 7.31 -6.83
N ASN A 102 -3.06 7.89 -7.79
CA ASN A 102 -1.69 7.47 -8.10
C ASN A 102 -0.83 8.72 -8.27
N ARG A 103 0.28 8.75 -7.55
CA ARG A 103 1.26 9.84 -7.66
C ARG A 103 2.61 9.23 -7.98
N ASN A 104 3.32 9.81 -8.93
CA ASN A 104 4.58 9.26 -9.39
C ASN A 104 5.54 10.39 -9.73
N THR A 105 6.77 10.33 -9.19
CA THR A 105 7.77 11.36 -9.44
C THR A 105 8.18 11.44 -10.91
N THR A 106 8.06 10.35 -11.66
CA THR A 106 8.40 10.38 -13.09
C THR A 106 7.41 11.21 -13.90
N ARG A 107 6.24 11.52 -13.35
CA ARG A 107 5.27 12.41 -13.98
C ARG A 107 5.34 13.82 -13.41
N GLY A 108 6.40 14.15 -12.68
CA GLY A 108 6.55 15.46 -12.10
C GLY A 108 5.64 15.71 -10.90
N GLN A 109 5.06 14.67 -10.32
CA GLN A 109 4.16 14.82 -9.18
C GLN A 109 4.92 14.69 -7.88
N ALA A 110 4.45 15.40 -6.85
CA ALA A 110 5.01 15.27 -5.52
C ALA A 110 4.53 13.95 -4.92
N VAL A 111 5.46 13.19 -4.36
CA VAL A 111 5.16 11.91 -3.73
C VAL A 111 5.70 11.98 -2.30
N PRO A 112 4.89 11.69 -1.29
CA PRO A 112 5.36 11.74 0.09
C PRO A 112 6.42 10.69 0.34
N PHE A 113 7.26 10.92 1.34
CA PHE A 113 8.14 9.87 1.83
C PHE A 113 7.35 9.04 2.83
N ILE A 114 7.36 7.73 2.61
CA ILE A 114 6.65 6.77 3.46
C ILE A 114 7.68 5.97 4.24
N ILE A 115 7.52 5.90 5.54
CA ILE A 115 8.39 5.11 6.39
C ILE A 115 7.53 4.18 7.23
N SER A 116 8.17 3.24 7.91
CA SER A 116 7.46 2.36 8.83
C SER A 116 6.73 3.23 9.86
N GLY A 117 5.45 2.98 10.03
CA GLY A 117 4.61 3.75 10.93
C GLY A 117 3.86 4.91 10.28
N SER A 118 4.14 5.25 9.01
CA SER A 118 3.39 6.29 8.33
C SER A 118 1.91 5.94 8.29
N LEU A 119 1.06 6.88 8.71
CA LEU A 119 -0.39 6.67 8.76
C LEU A 119 -1.03 7.22 7.49
N VAL A 120 -1.81 6.38 6.82
CA VAL A 120 -2.56 6.77 5.63
C VAL A 120 -4.02 6.86 6.01
N THR A 121 -4.65 8.00 5.71
CA THR A 121 -6.09 8.18 5.93
C THR A 121 -6.73 8.72 4.66
N VAL A 122 -7.97 8.31 4.42
CA VAL A 122 -8.78 8.83 3.32
C VAL A 122 -10.05 9.41 3.94
N LYS A 123 -10.34 10.67 3.60
CA LYS A 123 -11.45 11.40 4.23
C LYS A 123 -12.32 12.05 3.18
N THR A 124 -13.58 12.28 3.56
CA THR A 124 -14.50 13.09 2.74
C THR A 124 -14.11 14.56 2.83
N GLY A 125 -14.70 15.38 1.97
CA GLY A 125 -14.47 16.82 2.02
C GLY A 125 -14.89 17.45 3.34
N GLY A 126 -15.84 16.84 4.04
CA GLY A 126 -16.25 17.32 5.36
C GLY A 126 -15.39 16.83 6.50
N GLY A 127 -14.38 16.00 6.20
CA GLY A 127 -13.45 15.52 7.23
C GLY A 127 -13.80 14.18 7.83
N ALA A 128 -14.82 13.49 7.34
CA ALA A 128 -15.18 12.17 7.86
C ALA A 128 -14.19 11.14 7.38
N LEU A 129 -13.68 10.32 8.29
CA LEU A 129 -12.74 9.25 7.95
C LEU A 129 -13.47 8.13 7.22
N VAL A 130 -12.90 7.69 6.11
CA VAL A 130 -13.45 6.59 5.32
C VAL A 130 -12.66 5.31 5.54
N VAL A 131 -11.36 5.33 5.28
CA VAL A 131 -10.46 4.19 5.54
C VAL A 131 -9.16 4.70 6.10
N SER A 132 -8.41 3.82 6.77
CA SER A 132 -7.09 4.13 7.30
C SER A 132 -6.24 2.89 7.39
N GLY A 133 -4.92 3.08 7.41
CA GLY A 133 -3.95 2.01 7.60
C GLY A 133 -2.60 2.61 7.91
N GLN A 134 -1.69 1.76 8.34
CA GLN A 134 -0.37 2.20 8.77
C GLN A 134 0.69 1.30 8.17
N PHE A 135 1.73 1.89 7.61
CA PHE A 135 2.88 1.19 7.05
C PHE A 135 3.77 0.59 8.12
#